data_c3a12db65913f8ee6c1674216f4fc5c9
#
_entry.id   c3a12db65913f8ee6c1674216f4fc5c9
#
_cell.length_a   1.000
_cell.length_b   1.000
_cell.length_c   1.000
_cell.angle_alpha   90.00
_cell.angle_beta   90.00
_cell.angle_gamma   90.00
#
_symmetry.space_group_name_H-M   'P 1'
#
loop_
_entity.id
_entity.type
_entity.pdbx_description
1 polymer ?
#
loop_
_entity_poly.entity_id
_entity_poly.type
_entity_poly.pdbx_seq_one_letter_code
_entity_poly.pdbx_strand_id
1 'polypeptide(L)'
;MKEPNTTNKSVDYFRLPRPLWRKLKKCLPKKQRKKSGRRGGRPRVSDRAVVNGIWYVLWTGCQWKAVHRDWFGVSSSVLHQRFQAWQKTGVFEKLMKRMVEYYARERGGVGWRWQAMDSKSCASPLGGSESGKNPTDRGKLGAKINLLVDERGAPLSVVLTGANRHDKISAVDLIVSMALKRPAQKEQHLCADKAYDATDVREFAASEGYTAHIKANPRTADGGSDGEDLKEKEGAKEKTHPARRWVVERTISWLTKRRGLRTRWSKKSENWLAMIHFACAHVLLNLAVFG
;
A
#
# COMPACT_ATOMS: atom_id res chain seq x y z
N MET A 1 7.33 -40.94 27.17
CA MET A 1 6.11 -40.15 26.83
C MET A 1 6.56 -38.89 26.15
N LYS A 2 6.23 -38.69 24.85
CA LYS A 2 6.50 -37.42 24.14
C LYS A 2 5.40 -36.44 24.55
N GLU A 3 5.77 -35.34 25.18
CA GLU A 3 4.85 -34.24 25.44
C GLU A 3 4.18 -33.78 24.14
N PRO A 4 2.86 -33.50 24.15
CA PRO A 4 2.17 -33.00 22.97
C PRO A 4 2.76 -31.61 22.62
N ASN A 5 3.21 -31.51 21.39
CA ASN A 5 3.69 -30.29 20.76
C ASN A 5 2.59 -29.22 20.85
N THR A 6 2.59 -28.42 21.91
CA THR A 6 1.70 -27.28 22.09
C THR A 6 2.02 -26.25 21.02
N THR A 7 1.42 -26.44 19.83
CA THR A 7 1.40 -25.41 18.80
C THR A 7 0.85 -24.15 19.46
N ASN A 8 1.69 -23.13 19.53
CA ASN A 8 1.34 -21.85 20.14
C ASN A 8 0.18 -21.23 19.32
N LYS A 9 -1.08 -21.48 19.77
CA LYS A 9 -2.31 -21.07 19.08
C LYS A 9 -2.30 -19.57 18.71
N SER A 10 -1.62 -18.73 19.50
CA SER A 10 -1.48 -17.30 19.22
C SER A 10 -0.70 -16.99 17.94
N VAL A 11 0.29 -17.80 17.59
CA VAL A 11 1.08 -17.66 16.35
C VAL A 11 0.29 -18.13 15.14
N ASP A 12 -0.57 -19.14 15.31
CA ASP A 12 -1.43 -19.65 14.23
C ASP A 12 -2.45 -18.62 13.76
N TYR A 13 -2.95 -17.75 14.64
CA TYR A 13 -3.82 -16.63 14.30
C TYR A 13 -3.19 -15.67 13.28
N PHE A 14 -1.87 -15.50 13.31
CA PHE A 14 -1.13 -14.61 12.41
C PHE A 14 -0.58 -15.32 11.16
N ARG A 15 -1.07 -16.49 10.80
CA ARG A 15 -0.63 -17.16 9.56
C ARG A 15 -1.26 -16.53 8.34
N LEU A 16 -0.48 -16.50 7.25
CA LEU A 16 -0.93 -15.99 5.95
C LEU A 16 -2.15 -16.78 5.45
N PRO A 17 -3.23 -16.10 5.02
CA PRO A 17 -4.39 -16.75 4.41
C PRO A 17 -4.00 -17.64 3.21
N ARG A 18 -4.57 -18.86 3.14
CA ARG A 18 -4.28 -19.81 2.05
C ARG A 18 -4.50 -19.23 0.64
N PRO A 19 -5.59 -18.48 0.35
CA PRO A 19 -5.79 -17.86 -0.96
C PRO A 19 -4.66 -16.89 -1.32
N LEU A 20 -4.22 -16.03 -0.38
CA LEU A 20 -3.13 -15.09 -0.61
C LEU A 20 -1.80 -15.81 -0.86
N TRP A 21 -1.52 -16.88 -0.13
CA TRP A 21 -0.37 -17.73 -0.39
C TRP A 21 -0.36 -18.29 -1.81
N ARG A 22 -1.49 -18.81 -2.30
CA ARG A 22 -1.58 -19.36 -3.67
C ARG A 22 -1.21 -18.32 -4.74
N LYS A 23 -1.60 -17.05 -4.54
CA LYS A 23 -1.27 -15.94 -5.46
C LYS A 23 0.20 -15.53 -5.32
N LEU A 24 0.69 -15.37 -4.09
CA LEU A 24 2.09 -15.01 -3.81
C LEU A 24 3.07 -16.06 -4.35
N LYS A 25 2.78 -17.34 -4.18
CA LYS A 25 3.62 -18.45 -4.69
C LYS A 25 3.91 -18.31 -6.19
N LYS A 26 2.96 -17.79 -6.97
CA LYS A 26 3.13 -17.56 -8.42
C LYS A 26 4.03 -16.34 -8.74
N CYS A 27 4.27 -15.47 -7.75
CA CYS A 27 5.17 -14.31 -7.89
C CYS A 27 6.61 -14.61 -7.48
N LEU A 28 6.83 -15.72 -6.76
CA LEU A 28 8.17 -16.08 -6.28
C LEU A 28 9.10 -16.44 -7.44
N PRO A 29 10.40 -16.08 -7.35
CA PRO A 29 11.39 -16.49 -8.34
C PRO A 29 11.43 -18.01 -8.49
N LYS A 30 11.55 -18.47 -9.73
CA LYS A 30 11.76 -19.90 -10.00
C LYS A 30 13.04 -20.37 -9.31
N LYS A 31 12.96 -21.51 -8.63
CA LYS A 31 14.15 -22.12 -8.01
C LYS A 31 15.10 -22.54 -9.12
N GLN A 32 16.29 -21.96 -9.15
CA GLN A 32 17.34 -22.51 -9.99
C GLN A 32 17.67 -23.92 -9.46
N ARG A 33 17.46 -24.95 -10.26
CA ARG A 33 17.99 -26.29 -10.03
C ARG A 33 19.51 -26.18 -10.12
N LYS A 34 20.21 -26.22 -8.97
CA LYS A 34 21.66 -26.46 -9.02
C LYS A 34 21.86 -27.82 -9.68
N LYS A 35 22.63 -27.83 -10.78
CA LYS A 35 23.12 -29.10 -11.34
C LYS A 35 23.74 -29.88 -10.19
N SER A 36 23.37 -31.14 -10.02
CA SER A 36 23.76 -31.97 -8.91
C SER A 36 25.29 -32.12 -8.88
N GLY A 37 25.94 -31.34 -8.07
CA GLY A 37 27.31 -31.58 -7.66
C GLY A 37 27.26 -32.25 -6.29
N ARG A 38 28.23 -33.14 -6.00
CA ARG A 38 28.38 -34.01 -4.82
C ARG A 38 28.30 -33.36 -3.42
N ARG A 39 27.95 -32.08 -3.28
CA ARG A 39 27.86 -31.38 -1.97
C ARG A 39 26.41 -31.04 -1.67
N GLY A 40 25.71 -31.98 -1.04
CA GLY A 40 24.42 -31.73 -0.39
C GLY A 40 24.60 -30.78 0.78
N GLY A 41 24.20 -29.50 0.59
CA GLY A 41 24.07 -28.57 1.71
C GLY A 41 22.73 -28.76 2.44
N ARG A 42 22.56 -28.12 3.59
CA ARG A 42 21.30 -28.12 4.35
C ARG A 42 20.12 -27.76 3.43
N PRO A 43 19.01 -28.52 3.45
CA PRO A 43 17.84 -28.23 2.64
C PRO A 43 17.34 -26.81 2.85
N ARG A 44 16.95 -26.15 1.75
CA ARG A 44 16.40 -24.79 1.79
C ARG A 44 15.08 -24.79 2.56
N VAL A 45 14.95 -23.87 3.50
CA VAL A 45 13.70 -23.64 4.25
C VAL A 45 12.55 -23.34 3.30
N SER A 46 11.36 -23.86 3.62
CA SER A 46 10.13 -23.66 2.87
C SER A 46 9.81 -22.18 2.68
N ASP A 47 9.49 -21.78 1.44
CA ASP A 47 9.09 -20.41 1.14
C ASP A 47 7.81 -20.01 1.89
N ARG A 48 6.90 -20.98 2.17
CA ARG A 48 5.69 -20.73 2.95
C ARG A 48 6.01 -20.41 4.42
N ALA A 49 6.97 -21.10 5.03
CA ALA A 49 7.43 -20.81 6.38
C ALA A 49 8.01 -19.39 6.45
N VAL A 50 8.84 -19.02 5.47
CA VAL A 50 9.42 -17.67 5.37
C VAL A 50 8.33 -16.61 5.23
N VAL A 51 7.35 -16.82 4.34
CA VAL A 51 6.25 -15.85 4.15
C VAL A 51 5.41 -15.69 5.42
N ASN A 52 5.14 -16.77 6.15
CA ASN A 52 4.42 -16.68 7.43
C ASN A 52 5.18 -15.82 8.44
N GLY A 53 6.51 -15.96 8.53
CA GLY A 53 7.32 -15.09 9.40
C GLY A 53 7.33 -13.63 8.95
N ILE A 54 7.43 -13.35 7.64
CA ILE A 54 7.32 -11.98 7.10
C ILE A 54 5.93 -11.40 7.40
N TRP A 55 4.89 -12.19 7.24
CA TRP A 55 3.51 -11.81 7.53
C TRP A 55 3.31 -11.50 9.01
N TYR A 56 3.90 -12.29 9.89
CA TYR A 56 3.90 -12.04 11.32
C TYR A 56 4.54 -10.69 11.68
N VAL A 57 5.71 -10.38 11.10
CA VAL A 57 6.37 -9.07 11.28
C VAL A 57 5.48 -7.92 10.79
N LEU A 58 4.81 -8.07 9.65
CA LEU A 58 3.87 -7.07 9.12
C LEU A 58 2.70 -6.82 10.08
N TRP A 59 2.12 -7.86 10.65
CA TRP A 59 0.97 -7.74 11.55
C TRP A 59 1.33 -7.18 12.91
N THR A 60 2.38 -7.71 13.51
CA THR A 60 2.78 -7.38 14.89
C THR A 60 3.64 -6.14 15.00
N GLY A 61 4.36 -5.80 13.92
CA GLY A 61 5.36 -4.71 13.93
C GLY A 61 6.60 -5.03 14.77
N CYS A 62 6.80 -6.29 15.13
CA CYS A 62 7.97 -6.69 15.91
C CYS A 62 9.27 -6.57 15.08
N GLN A 63 10.39 -6.47 15.77
CA GLN A 63 11.70 -6.54 15.12
C GLN A 63 11.91 -7.90 14.46
N TRP A 64 12.62 -7.93 13.33
CA TRP A 64 12.97 -9.19 12.65
C TRP A 64 13.64 -10.20 13.58
N LYS A 65 14.55 -9.74 14.44
CA LYS A 65 15.26 -10.59 15.40
C LYS A 65 14.37 -11.17 16.49
N ALA A 66 13.22 -10.56 16.78
CA ALA A 66 12.25 -11.04 17.76
C ALA A 66 11.44 -12.26 17.29
N VAL A 67 11.49 -12.58 15.98
CA VAL A 67 10.79 -13.76 15.45
C VAL A 67 11.58 -15.02 15.84
N HIS A 68 11.04 -15.80 16.77
CA HIS A 68 11.69 -17.02 17.24
C HIS A 68 11.62 -18.12 16.17
N ARG A 69 12.71 -18.89 16.06
CA ARG A 69 12.85 -19.95 15.05
C ARG A 69 11.75 -21.00 15.13
N ASP A 70 11.35 -21.37 16.34
CA ASP A 70 10.40 -22.45 16.57
C ASP A 70 8.98 -22.13 16.10
N TRP A 71 8.65 -20.83 15.96
CA TRP A 71 7.32 -20.41 15.50
C TRP A 71 7.05 -20.79 14.04
N PHE A 72 8.07 -20.68 13.19
CA PHE A 72 7.92 -20.89 11.75
C PHE A 72 8.96 -21.87 11.16
N GLY A 73 9.81 -22.47 11.98
CA GLY A 73 10.90 -23.35 11.54
C GLY A 73 12.00 -22.62 10.75
N VAL A 74 12.13 -21.28 10.91
CA VAL A 74 13.06 -20.45 10.15
C VAL A 74 13.68 -19.38 11.03
N SER A 75 15.00 -19.18 10.93
CA SER A 75 15.69 -18.14 11.70
C SER A 75 15.35 -16.74 11.19
N SER A 76 15.39 -15.74 12.08
CA SER A 76 15.16 -14.33 11.75
C SER A 76 16.09 -13.81 10.64
N SER A 77 17.35 -14.24 10.61
CA SER A 77 18.30 -13.87 9.56
C SER A 77 17.87 -14.38 8.20
N VAL A 78 17.41 -15.63 8.10
CA VAL A 78 16.88 -16.20 6.85
C VAL A 78 15.59 -15.51 6.43
N LEU A 79 14.71 -15.14 7.36
CA LEU A 79 13.50 -14.34 7.07
C LEU A 79 13.86 -13.02 6.41
N HIS A 80 14.75 -12.25 7.05
CA HIS A 80 15.15 -10.95 6.56
C HIS A 80 15.90 -11.04 5.22
N GLN A 81 16.85 -11.96 5.09
CA GLN A 81 17.59 -12.18 3.84
C GLN A 81 16.65 -12.54 2.68
N ARG A 82 15.66 -13.40 2.94
CA ARG A 82 14.70 -13.81 1.91
C ARG A 82 13.73 -12.68 1.56
N PHE A 83 13.30 -11.89 2.54
CA PHE A 83 12.50 -10.69 2.31
C PHE A 83 13.26 -9.70 1.40
N GLN A 84 14.53 -9.43 1.69
CA GLN A 84 15.37 -8.55 0.85
C GLN A 84 15.50 -9.07 -0.58
N ALA A 85 15.72 -10.38 -0.76
CA ALA A 85 15.82 -10.98 -2.08
C ALA A 85 14.50 -10.86 -2.87
N TRP A 86 13.36 -11.07 -2.22
CA TRP A 86 12.06 -10.97 -2.85
C TRP A 86 11.63 -9.53 -3.13
N GLN A 87 11.98 -8.60 -2.26
CA GLN A 87 11.78 -7.17 -2.49
C GLN A 87 12.55 -6.73 -3.74
N LYS A 88 13.85 -7.03 -3.85
CA LYS A 88 14.68 -6.70 -5.01
C LYS A 88 14.15 -7.24 -6.34
N THR A 89 13.44 -8.36 -6.33
CA THR A 89 12.84 -8.97 -7.52
C THR A 89 11.38 -8.54 -7.75
N GLY A 90 10.87 -7.57 -6.99
CA GLY A 90 9.54 -7.00 -7.15
C GLY A 90 8.39 -7.98 -6.81
N VAL A 91 8.62 -9.00 -5.96
CA VAL A 91 7.60 -10.01 -5.63
C VAL A 91 6.34 -9.39 -5.05
N PHE A 92 6.47 -8.43 -4.16
CA PHE A 92 5.33 -7.84 -3.44
C PHE A 92 4.52 -6.90 -4.33
N GLU A 93 5.17 -6.14 -5.20
CA GLU A 93 4.53 -5.32 -6.23
C GLU A 93 3.77 -6.20 -7.23
N LYS A 94 4.41 -7.23 -7.76
CA LYS A 94 3.76 -8.23 -8.63
C LYS A 94 2.56 -8.89 -7.95
N LEU A 95 2.67 -9.16 -6.65
CA LEU A 95 1.54 -9.68 -5.88
C LEU A 95 0.39 -8.68 -5.83
N MET A 96 0.65 -7.42 -5.50
CA MET A 96 -0.38 -6.38 -5.47
C MET A 96 -1.09 -6.27 -6.81
N LYS A 97 -0.35 -6.14 -7.93
CA LYS A 97 -0.90 -6.09 -9.28
C LYS A 97 -1.81 -7.29 -9.58
N ARG A 98 -1.35 -8.52 -9.31
CA ARG A 98 -2.17 -9.73 -9.48
C ARG A 98 -3.40 -9.76 -8.59
N MET A 99 -3.35 -9.11 -7.44
CA MET A 99 -4.50 -9.03 -6.54
C MET A 99 -5.50 -7.98 -7.01
N VAL A 100 -5.09 -6.88 -7.67
CA VAL A 100 -5.99 -5.95 -8.36
C VAL A 100 -6.69 -6.66 -9.51
N GLU A 101 -5.96 -7.43 -10.34
CA GLU A 101 -6.53 -8.24 -11.41
C GLU A 101 -7.55 -9.28 -10.88
N TYR A 102 -7.21 -9.93 -9.76
CA TYR A 102 -8.10 -10.88 -9.09
C TYR A 102 -9.36 -10.19 -8.58
N TYR A 103 -9.21 -9.08 -7.85
CA TYR A 103 -10.32 -8.27 -7.37
C TYR A 103 -11.25 -7.81 -8.51
N ALA A 104 -10.67 -7.28 -9.58
CA ALA A 104 -11.46 -6.84 -10.76
C ALA A 104 -12.29 -8.00 -11.33
N ARG A 105 -11.71 -9.20 -11.45
CA ARG A 105 -12.43 -10.37 -11.95
C ARG A 105 -13.56 -10.81 -11.03
N GLU A 106 -13.34 -10.88 -9.73
CA GLU A 106 -14.32 -11.37 -8.75
C GLU A 106 -15.47 -10.35 -8.52
N ARG A 107 -15.21 -9.06 -8.79
CA ARG A 107 -16.15 -7.95 -8.54
C ARG A 107 -16.77 -7.35 -9.79
N GLY A 108 -16.62 -7.99 -10.96
CA GLY A 108 -17.15 -7.51 -12.23
C GLY A 108 -16.47 -6.24 -12.75
N GLY A 109 -15.25 -5.98 -12.33
CA GLY A 109 -14.44 -4.83 -12.72
C GLY A 109 -13.97 -4.00 -11.52
N VAL A 110 -13.02 -3.10 -11.79
CA VAL A 110 -12.61 -2.04 -10.85
C VAL A 110 -13.70 -0.96 -10.85
N GLY A 111 -13.98 -0.39 -9.70
CA GLY A 111 -14.93 0.72 -9.55
C GLY A 111 -14.35 2.04 -10.07
N TRP A 112 -14.26 2.17 -11.39
CA TRP A 112 -13.61 3.31 -12.05
C TRP A 112 -14.39 4.63 -11.97
N ARG A 113 -15.68 4.58 -11.65
CA ARG A 113 -16.47 5.80 -11.62
C ARG A 113 -16.00 6.79 -10.55
N TRP A 114 -15.61 6.31 -9.38
CA TRP A 114 -15.08 7.12 -8.29
C TRP A 114 -13.74 6.60 -7.84
N GLN A 115 -12.79 7.50 -7.73
CA GLN A 115 -11.48 7.23 -7.19
C GLN A 115 -11.18 8.26 -6.13
N ALA A 116 -10.44 7.87 -5.09
CA ALA A 116 -10.04 8.79 -4.02
C ALA A 116 -8.56 8.63 -3.71
N MET A 117 -7.87 9.75 -3.48
CA MET A 117 -6.49 9.75 -3.03
C MET A 117 -6.35 10.51 -1.71
N ASP A 118 -5.45 10.02 -0.87
CA ASP A 118 -5.08 10.64 0.39
C ASP A 118 -3.71 10.17 0.86
N SER A 119 -3.15 10.85 1.84
CA SER A 119 -1.87 10.53 2.44
C SER A 119 -1.98 10.22 3.93
N LYS A 120 -1.08 9.37 4.41
CA LYS A 120 -0.92 9.08 5.84
C LYS A 120 0.52 9.26 6.26
N SER A 121 0.78 10.24 7.12
CA SER A 121 2.07 10.40 7.77
C SER A 121 2.28 9.32 8.83
N CYS A 122 3.49 8.77 8.85
CA CYS A 122 3.95 7.77 9.81
C CYS A 122 5.32 8.18 10.34
N ALA A 123 5.57 7.96 11.62
CA ALA A 123 6.90 8.19 12.20
C ALA A 123 7.96 7.32 11.48
N SER A 124 9.15 7.89 11.25
CA SER A 124 10.31 7.20 10.65
C SER A 124 11.57 7.46 11.49
N PRO A 125 11.66 6.88 12.72
CA PRO A 125 12.70 7.26 13.70
C PRO A 125 14.13 7.01 13.21
N LEU A 126 14.32 6.04 12.32
CA LEU A 126 15.63 5.72 11.77
C LEU A 126 15.99 6.53 10.51
N GLY A 127 15.08 7.39 10.03
CA GLY A 127 15.28 8.16 8.80
C GLY A 127 15.45 7.29 7.56
N GLY A 128 16.28 7.75 6.63
CA GLY A 128 16.59 7.06 5.36
C GLY A 128 15.90 7.71 4.16
N SER A 129 15.93 7.02 3.00
CA SER A 129 15.27 7.50 1.78
C SER A 129 13.77 7.72 1.99
N GLU A 130 13.17 8.72 1.37
CA GLU A 130 11.77 9.11 1.55
C GLU A 130 11.39 9.34 3.04
N SER A 131 12.28 9.99 3.80
CA SER A 131 12.01 10.50 5.13
C SER A 131 12.31 11.99 5.20
N GLY A 132 11.53 12.73 5.98
CA GLY A 132 11.72 14.17 6.16
C GLY A 132 11.11 14.67 7.47
N LYS A 133 11.48 15.87 7.88
CA LYS A 133 10.94 16.49 9.09
C LYS A 133 9.43 16.74 8.93
N ASN A 134 8.63 16.14 9.77
CA ASN A 134 7.19 16.29 9.75
C ASN A 134 6.76 17.62 10.42
N PRO A 135 6.23 18.58 9.67
CA PRO A 135 5.83 19.88 10.24
C PRO A 135 4.68 19.76 11.24
N THR A 136 3.84 18.73 11.13
CA THR A 136 2.69 18.50 12.02
C THR A 136 3.04 17.66 13.26
N ASP A 137 4.25 17.11 13.35
CA ASP A 137 4.74 16.34 14.50
C ASP A 137 6.07 16.91 15.04
N ARG A 138 6.09 18.18 15.35
CA ARG A 138 7.21 18.89 15.98
C ARG A 138 8.55 18.65 15.28
N GLY A 139 8.57 18.51 13.96
CA GLY A 139 9.77 18.30 13.17
C GLY A 139 10.42 16.92 13.29
N LYS A 140 9.76 15.94 13.92
CA LYS A 140 10.24 14.55 13.96
C LYS A 140 10.29 13.95 12.56
N LEU A 141 11.23 13.04 12.34
CA LEU A 141 11.34 12.34 11.06
C LEU A 141 10.12 11.47 10.79
N GLY A 142 9.54 11.64 9.64
CA GLY A 142 8.38 10.90 9.17
C GLY A 142 8.44 10.59 7.67
N ALA A 143 7.62 9.65 7.26
CA ALA A 143 7.36 9.31 5.87
C ALA A 143 5.86 9.26 5.62
N LYS A 144 5.41 9.46 4.38
CA LYS A 144 4.00 9.39 3.99
C LYS A 144 3.73 8.18 3.12
N ILE A 145 2.63 7.50 3.39
CA ILE A 145 1.99 6.55 2.49
C ILE A 145 0.96 7.34 1.71
N ASN A 146 1.17 7.54 0.42
CA ASN A 146 0.17 8.14 -0.47
C ASN A 146 -0.55 6.99 -1.17
N LEU A 147 -1.87 7.02 -1.19
CA LEU A 147 -2.72 5.92 -1.64
C LEU A 147 -3.81 6.42 -2.59
N LEU A 148 -4.00 5.73 -3.70
CA LEU A 148 -5.14 5.88 -4.59
C LEU A 148 -5.99 4.61 -4.52
N VAL A 149 -7.30 4.78 -4.35
CA VAL A 149 -8.26 3.68 -4.26
C VAL A 149 -9.43 3.86 -5.23
N ASP A 150 -10.12 2.77 -5.55
CA ASP A 150 -11.40 2.82 -6.27
C ASP A 150 -12.59 3.14 -5.35
N GLU A 151 -13.80 3.21 -5.90
CA GLU A 151 -15.03 3.55 -5.17
C GLU A 151 -15.37 2.59 -4.01
N ARG A 152 -14.80 1.39 -3.99
CA ARG A 152 -14.99 0.39 -2.93
C ARG A 152 -13.84 0.38 -1.93
N GLY A 153 -12.80 1.17 -2.18
CA GLY A 153 -11.59 1.24 -1.33
C GLY A 153 -10.52 0.21 -1.71
N ALA A 154 -10.58 -0.34 -2.92
CA ALA A 154 -9.52 -1.22 -3.41
C ALA A 154 -8.26 -0.43 -3.75
N PRO A 155 -7.10 -0.72 -3.13
CA PRO A 155 -5.84 -0.05 -3.44
C PRO A 155 -5.43 -0.26 -4.90
N LEU A 156 -5.34 0.82 -5.67
CA LEU A 156 -4.93 0.81 -7.08
C LEU A 156 -3.46 1.20 -7.27
N SER A 157 -2.98 2.16 -6.44
CA SER A 157 -1.62 2.67 -6.49
C SER A 157 -1.15 3.09 -5.10
N VAL A 158 0.16 3.01 -4.86
CA VAL A 158 0.83 3.45 -3.63
C VAL A 158 2.15 4.11 -3.98
N VAL A 159 2.38 5.31 -3.44
CA VAL A 159 3.63 6.06 -3.56
C VAL A 159 4.13 6.47 -2.17
N LEU A 160 5.43 6.49 -1.96
CA LEU A 160 6.06 6.96 -0.73
C LEU A 160 6.67 8.33 -0.94
N THR A 161 6.52 9.20 0.07
CA THR A 161 7.21 10.50 0.14
C THR A 161 7.68 10.78 1.56
N GLY A 162 8.64 11.68 1.70
CA GLY A 162 9.00 12.22 3.03
C GLY A 162 7.86 13.03 3.63
N ALA A 163 7.73 13.05 4.97
CA ALA A 163 6.68 13.80 5.65
C ALA A 163 6.77 15.32 5.46
N ASN A 164 7.93 15.83 5.04
CA ASN A 164 8.15 17.23 4.68
C ASN A 164 7.68 17.58 3.25
N ARG A 165 7.30 16.60 2.43
CA ARG A 165 6.81 16.85 1.07
C ARG A 165 5.33 17.16 1.08
N HIS A 166 4.92 18.12 0.25
CA HIS A 166 3.50 18.44 0.09
C HIS A 166 2.76 17.31 -0.62
N ASP A 167 1.50 17.02 -0.24
CA ASP A 167 0.75 15.86 -0.77
C ASP A 167 0.53 15.94 -2.28
N LYS A 168 0.36 17.13 -2.84
CA LYS A 168 0.22 17.37 -4.30
C LYS A 168 1.32 16.71 -5.14
N ILE A 169 2.55 16.61 -4.61
CA ILE A 169 3.70 16.07 -5.34
C ILE A 169 3.49 14.61 -5.74
N SER A 170 2.72 13.86 -4.94
CA SER A 170 2.45 12.44 -5.20
C SER A 170 1.25 12.18 -6.13
N ALA A 171 0.46 13.20 -6.46
CA ALA A 171 -0.79 13.04 -7.19
C ALA A 171 -0.58 12.43 -8.59
N VAL A 172 0.35 12.99 -9.36
CA VAL A 172 0.70 12.51 -10.71
C VAL A 172 1.21 11.07 -10.64
N ASP A 173 2.17 10.80 -9.75
CA ASP A 173 2.75 9.47 -9.58
C ASP A 173 1.71 8.42 -9.20
N LEU A 174 0.73 8.78 -8.35
CA LEU A 174 -0.36 7.88 -7.97
C LEU A 174 -1.23 7.51 -9.17
N ILE A 175 -1.56 8.47 -10.02
CA ILE A 175 -2.38 8.24 -11.22
C ILE A 175 -1.62 7.40 -12.25
N VAL A 176 -0.35 7.73 -12.50
CA VAL A 176 0.48 7.04 -13.51
C VAL A 176 0.86 5.62 -13.09
N SER A 177 1.10 5.38 -11.79
CA SER A 177 1.56 4.08 -11.27
C SER A 177 0.45 3.08 -10.95
N MET A 178 -0.80 3.34 -11.38
CA MET A 178 -1.89 2.40 -11.15
C MET A 178 -1.59 0.99 -11.69
N ALA A 179 -1.95 -0.02 -10.91
CA ALA A 179 -1.72 -1.43 -11.24
C ALA A 179 -2.43 -1.91 -12.51
N LEU A 180 -3.54 -1.27 -12.88
CA LEU A 180 -4.30 -1.53 -14.11
C LEU A 180 -4.52 -0.24 -14.88
N LYS A 181 -4.57 -0.35 -16.22
CA LYS A 181 -4.88 0.78 -17.10
C LYS A 181 -6.36 1.15 -16.95
N ARG A 182 -6.62 2.44 -16.80
CA ARG A 182 -7.96 3.00 -16.76
C ARG A 182 -8.67 2.89 -18.13
N PRO A 183 -10.00 2.70 -18.18
CA PRO A 183 -10.78 2.85 -19.40
C PRO A 183 -10.91 4.34 -19.77
N ALA A 184 -10.53 4.71 -20.99
CA ALA A 184 -10.53 6.11 -21.45
C ALA A 184 -11.94 6.69 -21.69
N GLN A 185 -12.95 5.86 -21.91
CA GLN A 185 -14.28 6.28 -22.39
C GLN A 185 -15.36 6.36 -21.30
N LYS A 186 -15.00 6.30 -20.01
CA LYS A 186 -15.97 6.35 -18.90
C LYS A 186 -15.82 7.62 -18.11
N GLU A 187 -16.94 8.22 -17.71
CA GLU A 187 -16.93 9.30 -16.72
C GLU A 187 -16.24 8.83 -15.44
N GLN A 188 -15.25 9.59 -14.97
CA GLN A 188 -14.44 9.25 -13.81
C GLN A 188 -14.26 10.49 -12.92
N HIS A 189 -14.50 10.29 -11.64
CA HIS A 189 -14.38 11.32 -10.62
C HIS A 189 -13.17 11.02 -9.72
N LEU A 190 -12.38 12.04 -9.44
CA LEU A 190 -11.22 11.96 -8.54
C LEU A 190 -11.45 12.83 -7.33
N CYS A 191 -11.51 12.22 -6.14
CA CYS A 191 -11.64 12.91 -4.86
C CYS A 191 -10.29 13.03 -4.17
N ALA A 192 -9.93 14.25 -3.71
CA ALA A 192 -8.75 14.47 -2.89
C ALA A 192 -8.99 15.59 -1.86
N ASP A 193 -8.12 15.66 -0.85
CA ASP A 193 -8.17 16.75 0.12
C ASP A 193 -7.67 18.08 -0.48
N LYS A 194 -7.99 19.18 0.16
CA LYS A 194 -7.48 20.53 -0.18
C LYS A 194 -5.96 20.64 -0.25
N ALA A 195 -5.22 19.73 0.38
CA ALA A 195 -3.77 19.64 0.25
C ALA A 195 -3.30 19.26 -1.17
N TYR A 196 -4.20 18.73 -2.01
CA TYR A 196 -3.95 18.45 -3.43
C TYR A 196 -4.38 19.58 -4.36
N ASP A 197 -4.92 20.67 -3.81
CA ASP A 197 -5.37 21.81 -4.60
C ASP A 197 -4.19 22.59 -5.16
N ALA A 198 -3.91 22.35 -6.43
CA ALA A 198 -2.89 23.02 -7.20
C ALA A 198 -3.25 22.94 -8.68
N THR A 199 -2.93 23.97 -9.44
CA THR A 199 -3.25 24.07 -10.86
C THR A 199 -2.69 22.91 -11.66
N ASP A 200 -1.43 22.55 -11.43
CA ASP A 200 -0.74 21.42 -12.07
C ASP A 200 -1.45 20.08 -11.82
N VAL A 201 -1.97 19.84 -10.63
CA VAL A 201 -2.71 18.62 -10.29
C VAL A 201 -4.08 18.60 -10.97
N ARG A 202 -4.80 19.74 -11.00
CA ARG A 202 -6.11 19.86 -11.65
C ARG A 202 -6.01 19.68 -13.16
N GLU A 203 -5.03 20.34 -13.79
CA GLU A 203 -4.76 20.21 -15.22
C GLU A 203 -4.38 18.80 -15.60
N PHE A 204 -3.49 18.16 -14.83
CA PHE A 204 -3.13 16.77 -15.08
C PHE A 204 -4.32 15.82 -14.90
N ALA A 205 -5.10 15.98 -13.84
CA ALA A 205 -6.32 15.18 -13.65
C ALA A 205 -7.31 15.36 -14.83
N ALA A 206 -7.50 16.59 -15.30
CA ALA A 206 -8.36 16.88 -16.45
C ALA A 206 -7.83 16.26 -17.76
N SER A 207 -6.51 16.36 -18.02
CA SER A 207 -5.87 15.74 -19.20
C SER A 207 -6.01 14.21 -19.19
N GLU A 208 -6.07 13.62 -18.01
CA GLU A 208 -6.34 12.20 -17.82
C GLU A 208 -7.84 11.87 -17.83
N GLY A 209 -8.73 12.82 -18.11
CA GLY A 209 -10.17 12.63 -18.23
C GLY A 209 -10.91 12.48 -16.89
N TYR A 210 -10.36 13.02 -15.81
CA TYR A 210 -11.06 13.07 -14.52
C TYR A 210 -11.87 14.35 -14.33
N THR A 211 -13.04 14.24 -13.72
CA THR A 211 -13.69 15.34 -13.01
C THR A 211 -13.13 15.39 -11.59
N ALA A 212 -12.28 16.39 -11.30
CA ALA A 212 -11.63 16.54 -9.99
C ALA A 212 -12.59 17.15 -8.97
N HIS A 213 -12.72 16.52 -7.81
CA HIS A 213 -13.41 16.99 -6.60
C HIS A 213 -12.37 17.28 -5.51
N ILE A 214 -11.70 18.41 -5.62
CA ILE A 214 -10.67 18.89 -4.71
C ILE A 214 -11.18 20.23 -4.16
N LYS A 215 -11.38 20.32 -2.83
CA LYS A 215 -11.81 21.59 -2.21
C LYS A 215 -10.76 22.68 -2.41
N ALA A 216 -11.21 23.87 -2.78
CA ALA A 216 -10.32 25.03 -2.93
C ALA A 216 -9.58 25.31 -1.62
N ASN A 217 -8.27 25.57 -1.72
CA ASN A 217 -7.44 25.95 -0.59
C ASN A 217 -7.35 27.49 -0.52
N PRO A 218 -7.92 28.14 0.49
CA PRO A 218 -7.91 29.60 0.59
C PRO A 218 -6.51 30.26 0.60
N ARG A 219 -5.47 29.45 0.90
CA ARG A 219 -4.08 29.92 0.96
C ARG A 219 -3.37 29.89 -0.38
N THR A 220 -3.91 29.18 -1.38
CA THR A 220 -3.36 29.08 -2.73
C THR A 220 -4.17 29.85 -3.76
N ALA A 221 -5.34 30.37 -3.37
CA ALA A 221 -6.11 31.29 -4.18
C ALA A 221 -5.37 32.65 -4.18
N ASP A 222 -4.53 32.89 -5.20
CA ASP A 222 -4.13 34.24 -5.56
C ASP A 222 -5.39 35.07 -5.73
N GLY A 223 -5.42 36.28 -5.11
CA GLY A 223 -6.61 37.12 -4.91
C GLY A 223 -7.27 37.66 -6.18
N GLY A 224 -7.61 36.78 -7.11
CA GLY A 224 -8.42 37.06 -8.29
C GLY A 224 -9.88 36.66 -8.09
N SER A 225 -10.77 37.41 -8.73
CA SER A 225 -12.23 37.21 -8.75
C SER A 225 -12.73 35.80 -9.14
N ASP A 226 -11.81 34.96 -9.61
CA ASP A 226 -12.10 33.57 -10.00
C ASP A 226 -12.38 32.64 -8.82
N GLY A 227 -12.08 33.05 -7.59
CA GLY A 227 -12.26 32.22 -6.39
C GLY A 227 -13.73 32.04 -5.99
N GLU A 228 -14.62 32.96 -6.32
CA GLU A 228 -16.05 32.88 -6.02
C GLU A 228 -16.77 32.01 -7.07
N ASP A 229 -16.45 32.15 -8.34
CA ASP A 229 -17.00 31.33 -9.43
C ASP A 229 -16.58 29.86 -9.30
N LEU A 230 -15.36 29.58 -8.80
CA LEU A 230 -14.90 28.21 -8.53
C LEU A 230 -15.64 27.59 -7.35
N LYS A 231 -15.89 28.37 -6.27
CA LYS A 231 -16.67 27.89 -5.12
C LYS A 231 -18.11 27.57 -5.46
N GLU A 232 -18.74 28.39 -6.32
CA GLU A 232 -20.12 28.19 -6.74
C GLU A 232 -20.24 26.97 -7.68
N LYS A 233 -19.31 26.80 -8.61
CA LYS A 233 -19.20 25.60 -9.48
C LYS A 233 -18.86 24.32 -8.68
N GLU A 234 -18.03 24.40 -7.66
CA GLU A 234 -17.74 23.28 -6.75
C GLU A 234 -18.93 22.93 -5.87
N GLY A 235 -19.65 23.93 -5.33
CA GLY A 235 -20.88 23.73 -4.56
C GLY A 235 -22.01 23.08 -5.38
N ALA A 236 -22.15 23.42 -6.64
CA ALA A 236 -23.09 22.79 -7.57
C ALA A 236 -22.70 21.36 -7.89
N LYS A 237 -21.40 21.09 -8.14
CA LYS A 237 -20.86 19.74 -8.36
C LYS A 237 -20.98 18.84 -7.12
N GLU A 238 -20.80 19.40 -5.91
CA GLU A 238 -20.90 18.64 -4.64
C GLU A 238 -22.37 18.21 -4.36
N LYS A 239 -23.37 18.96 -4.82
CA LYS A 239 -24.78 18.57 -4.74
C LYS A 239 -25.15 17.40 -5.66
N THR A 240 -24.60 17.40 -6.86
CA THR A 240 -24.86 16.33 -7.87
C THR A 240 -23.98 15.09 -7.69
N HIS A 241 -22.74 15.28 -7.22
CA HIS A 241 -21.75 14.22 -7.07
C HIS A 241 -21.00 14.37 -5.73
N PRO A 242 -21.58 13.91 -4.60
CA PRO A 242 -20.95 14.06 -3.28
C PRO A 242 -19.60 13.38 -3.22
N ALA A 243 -18.59 14.09 -2.75
CA ALA A 243 -17.22 13.59 -2.64
C ALA A 243 -17.15 12.38 -1.72
N ARG A 244 -16.47 11.32 -2.18
CA ARG A 244 -16.33 10.04 -1.46
C ARG A 244 -14.96 9.84 -0.84
N ARG A 245 -14.34 10.89 -0.32
CA ARG A 245 -12.99 10.83 0.28
C ARG A 245 -12.88 9.84 1.45
N TRP A 246 -13.94 9.70 2.25
CA TRP A 246 -13.97 8.74 3.37
C TRP A 246 -13.56 7.31 2.97
N VAL A 247 -13.68 6.94 1.70
CA VAL A 247 -13.34 5.61 1.20
C VAL A 247 -11.84 5.34 1.30
N VAL A 248 -10.99 6.31 0.92
CA VAL A 248 -9.53 6.16 1.03
C VAL A 248 -9.09 6.20 2.50
N GLU A 249 -9.69 7.05 3.33
CA GLU A 249 -9.43 7.12 4.77
C GLU A 249 -9.72 5.77 5.45
N ARG A 250 -10.84 5.14 5.10
CA ARG A 250 -11.19 3.79 5.54
C ARG A 250 -10.12 2.76 5.14
N THR A 251 -9.64 2.81 3.91
CA THR A 251 -8.62 1.87 3.43
C THR A 251 -7.28 2.09 4.12
N ILE A 252 -6.88 3.34 4.35
CA ILE A 252 -5.71 3.70 5.16
C ILE A 252 -5.86 3.12 6.58
N SER A 253 -7.03 3.23 7.17
CA SER A 253 -7.32 2.63 8.47
C SER A 253 -7.17 1.10 8.45
N TRP A 254 -7.64 0.43 7.40
CA TRP A 254 -7.43 -1.01 7.23
C TRP A 254 -5.95 -1.38 7.11
N LEU A 255 -5.16 -0.60 6.36
CA LEU A 255 -3.72 -0.84 6.23
C LEU A 255 -3.00 -0.69 7.57
N THR A 256 -3.30 0.35 8.32
CA THR A 256 -2.63 0.66 9.60
C THR A 256 -3.06 -0.22 10.78
N LYS A 257 -4.07 -1.09 10.62
CA LYS A 257 -4.32 -2.20 11.55
C LYS A 257 -3.11 -3.13 11.66
N ARG A 258 -2.28 -3.20 10.62
CA ARG A 258 -1.01 -3.93 10.65
C ARG A 258 0.05 -3.04 11.28
N ARG A 259 0.47 -3.38 12.50
CA ARG A 259 1.37 -2.55 13.33
C ARG A 259 2.71 -2.23 12.64
N GLY A 260 3.19 -3.12 11.77
CA GLY A 260 4.40 -2.89 10.97
C GLY A 260 4.32 -1.71 9.99
N LEU A 261 3.09 -1.18 9.73
CA LEU A 261 2.88 -0.01 8.89
C LEU A 261 2.65 1.29 9.68
N ARG A 262 2.48 1.23 11.01
CA ARG A 262 2.25 2.43 11.84
C ARG A 262 3.50 3.27 12.03
N THR A 263 4.66 2.61 12.08
CA THR A 263 5.96 3.24 12.22
C THR A 263 6.91 2.60 11.22
N ARG A 264 7.61 3.43 10.48
CA ARG A 264 8.61 2.98 9.51
C ARG A 264 9.95 2.76 10.20
N TRP A 265 10.30 1.50 10.44
CA TRP A 265 11.59 1.10 10.99
C TRP A 265 12.65 0.79 9.92
N SER A 266 12.27 0.79 8.65
CA SER A 266 13.18 0.51 7.54
C SER A 266 13.81 1.80 7.01
N LYS A 267 15.16 1.90 7.01
CA LYS A 267 15.87 3.01 6.35
C LYS A 267 15.64 3.03 4.84
N LYS A 268 15.58 1.84 4.21
CA LYS A 268 15.29 1.70 2.78
C LYS A 268 13.79 1.82 2.53
N SER A 269 13.37 2.80 1.72
CA SER A 269 11.96 3.02 1.36
C SER A 269 11.34 1.81 0.67
N GLU A 270 12.11 1.14 -0.18
CA GLU A 270 11.67 -0.02 -0.96
C GLU A 270 11.26 -1.19 -0.08
N ASN A 271 11.91 -1.35 1.08
CA ASN A 271 11.53 -2.38 2.05
C ASN A 271 10.17 -2.10 2.67
N TRP A 272 9.92 -0.83 3.01
CA TRP A 272 8.64 -0.44 3.59
C TRP A 272 7.53 -0.50 2.55
N LEU A 273 7.80 -0.02 1.32
CA LEU A 273 6.87 -0.12 0.18
C LEU A 273 6.48 -1.58 -0.10
N ALA A 274 7.44 -2.52 -0.04
CA ALA A 274 7.16 -3.93 -0.19
C ALA A 274 6.19 -4.48 0.88
N MET A 275 6.32 -4.03 2.13
CA MET A 275 5.39 -4.37 3.20
C MET A 275 4.00 -3.76 2.97
N ILE A 276 3.92 -2.53 2.45
CA ILE A 276 2.65 -1.89 2.10
C ILE A 276 1.98 -2.62 0.95
N HIS A 277 2.70 -2.95 -0.13
CA HIS A 277 2.17 -3.76 -1.23
C HIS A 277 1.61 -5.10 -0.74
N PHE A 278 2.30 -5.73 0.22
CA PHE A 278 1.83 -6.98 0.82
C PHE A 278 0.53 -6.79 1.62
N ALA A 279 0.42 -5.69 2.35
CA ALA A 279 -0.81 -5.32 3.07
C ALA A 279 -1.96 -4.98 2.12
N CYS A 280 -1.69 -4.21 1.05
CA CYS A 280 -2.66 -3.90 0.00
C CYS A 280 -3.19 -5.16 -0.69
N ALA A 281 -2.30 -6.12 -0.97
CA ALA A 281 -2.71 -7.42 -1.53
C ALA A 281 -3.71 -8.17 -0.64
N HIS A 282 -3.59 -8.06 0.68
CA HIS A 282 -4.56 -8.64 1.61
C HIS A 282 -5.88 -7.86 1.67
N VAL A 283 -5.85 -6.52 1.61
CA VAL A 283 -7.07 -5.71 1.51
C VAL A 283 -7.85 -6.09 0.26
N LEU A 284 -7.16 -6.18 -0.89
CA LEU A 284 -7.74 -6.60 -2.16
C LEU A 284 -8.35 -8.02 -2.10
N LEU A 285 -7.68 -8.96 -1.41
CA LEU A 285 -8.25 -10.28 -1.18
C LEU A 285 -9.58 -10.20 -0.42
N ASN A 286 -9.60 -9.45 0.68
CA ASN A 286 -10.80 -9.31 1.50
C ASN A 286 -11.95 -8.67 0.71
N LEU A 287 -11.67 -7.61 -0.05
CA LEU A 287 -12.66 -6.97 -0.91
C LEU A 287 -13.15 -7.90 -2.03
N ALA A 288 -12.29 -8.75 -2.58
CA ALA A 288 -12.68 -9.73 -3.59
C ALA A 288 -13.61 -10.81 -3.05
N VAL A 289 -13.43 -11.20 -1.77
CA VAL A 289 -14.14 -12.35 -1.17
C VAL A 289 -15.37 -11.91 -0.37
N PHE A 290 -15.29 -10.78 0.36
CA PHE A 290 -16.30 -10.36 1.35
C PHE A 290 -16.94 -9.00 1.03
N GLY A 291 -16.40 -8.21 0.10
CA GLY A 291 -16.84 -6.85 -0.23
C GLY A 291 -17.97 -6.79 -1.29
#